data_8f844b09b571ddbb05b53207b593b4ee
#
_entry.id   8f844b09b571ddbb05b53207b593b4ee
#
_cell.length_a   1.000
_cell.length_b   1.000
_cell.length_c   1.000
_cell.angle_alpha   90.00
_cell.angle_beta   90.00
_cell.angle_gamma   90.00
#
_symmetry.space_group_name_H-M   'P 1'
#
loop_
_entity.id
_entity.type
_entity.pdbx_description
1 polymer ?
#
loop_
_entity_poly.entity_id
_entity_poly.type
_entity_poly.pdbx_seq_one_letter_code
_entity_poly.pdbx_strand_id
1 'polypeptide(L)'
;LGDVYKRQDIGCSGYKIDIGIVDPQNPSSYRLGIICDGKNYKRTKTARDREIVQNNVLKALGWDICRIWTMDWWEKPDEVIATLRRRISQHADSNQENEEETVRTEEQKDTAKPEILKAAYPAISKKQLAFSLAAAIKEDRYKKRKVVYQETALTAGQYQATDFFFERSIPILLSQIKRIMENEAPISQSLICQKINAAWGISRMSQTGSHLDALIRRLNFYRSRHNGIDFLWLDEAQYRTYSQFRTDSNRAATDLPPEEIANAVKYVLTDSVSLPLPDLAKACAKLFGFPRMGSNIEASMQRGIQEAVKRKYAKVESGRITIIG
;
A
#
# COMPACT_ATOMS: atom_id res chain seq x y z
N LEU A 1 12.38 38.51 14.70
CA LEU A 1 11.63 38.74 13.43
C LEU A 1 11.39 37.50 12.57
N GLY A 2 11.84 36.30 12.97
CA GLY A 2 11.81 35.12 12.07
C GLY A 2 10.57 34.24 12.10
N ASP A 3 9.82 34.21 13.19
CA ASP A 3 8.82 33.13 13.40
C ASP A 3 7.39 33.46 12.97
N VAL A 4 7.09 34.73 12.70
CA VAL A 4 5.73 35.18 12.33
C VAL A 4 5.43 34.88 10.85
N TYR A 5 6.45 34.76 10.02
CA TYR A 5 6.31 34.61 8.56
C TYR A 5 6.60 33.19 8.04
N LYS A 6 6.72 32.21 8.90
CA LYS A 6 6.91 30.81 8.50
C LYS A 6 5.95 29.88 9.25
N ARG A 7 5.45 28.85 8.56
CA ARG A 7 4.70 27.75 9.18
C ARG A 7 5.35 26.42 8.79
N GLN A 8 5.27 25.43 9.66
CA GLN A 8 5.90 24.12 9.48
C GLN A 8 4.85 23.03 9.31
N ASP A 9 5.22 21.90 8.67
CA ASP A 9 4.39 20.71 8.48
C ASP A 9 3.01 21.02 7.87
N ILE A 10 2.98 21.82 6.80
CA ILE A 10 1.74 22.28 6.18
C ILE A 10 1.15 21.17 5.31
N GLY A 11 -0.13 20.90 5.48
CA GLY A 11 -0.91 19.95 4.71
C GLY A 11 -1.51 18.84 5.55
N CYS A 12 -2.68 18.36 5.15
CA CYS A 12 -3.44 17.28 5.82
C CYS A 12 -3.32 15.93 5.10
N SER A 13 -2.68 15.90 3.93
CA SER A 13 -2.47 14.72 3.10
C SER A 13 -1.12 14.04 3.34
N GLY A 14 -0.84 12.97 2.61
CA GLY A 14 0.47 12.31 2.60
C GLY A 14 1.62 13.17 2.08
N TYR A 15 1.33 14.26 1.37
CA TYR A 15 2.29 15.22 0.83
C TYR A 15 2.28 16.48 1.70
N LYS A 16 3.30 16.60 2.55
CA LYS A 16 3.48 17.76 3.43
C LYS A 16 4.59 18.64 2.93
N ILE A 17 4.44 19.94 3.17
CA ILE A 17 5.46 20.96 2.97
C ILE A 17 6.14 21.18 4.32
N ASP A 18 7.46 21.08 4.36
CA ASP A 18 8.21 21.19 5.62
C ASP A 18 8.17 22.61 6.19
N ILE A 19 8.33 23.61 5.31
CA ILE A 19 8.28 25.03 5.70
C ILE A 19 7.52 25.83 4.64
N GLY A 20 6.51 26.59 5.04
CA GLY A 20 5.82 27.55 4.20
C GLY A 20 6.19 28.98 4.60
N ILE A 21 6.61 29.77 3.62
CA ILE A 21 6.85 31.22 3.79
C ILE A 21 5.51 31.92 3.59
N VAL A 22 5.01 32.55 4.64
CA VAL A 22 3.74 33.30 4.62
C VAL A 22 3.91 34.60 3.86
N ASP A 23 2.92 34.97 3.07
CA ASP A 23 2.91 36.27 2.41
C ASP A 23 2.66 37.39 3.44
N PRO A 24 3.57 38.39 3.59
CA PRO A 24 3.37 39.50 4.51
C PRO A 24 2.14 40.35 4.21
N GLN A 25 1.73 40.43 2.95
CA GLN A 25 0.56 41.20 2.52
C GLN A 25 -0.74 40.42 2.72
N ASN A 26 -0.67 39.07 2.62
CA ASN A 26 -1.82 38.19 2.84
C ASN A 26 -1.45 37.02 3.76
N PRO A 27 -1.67 37.13 5.07
CA PRO A 27 -1.32 36.09 6.06
C PRO A 27 -2.04 34.74 5.85
N SER A 28 -3.02 34.67 4.98
CA SER A 28 -3.74 33.45 4.62
C SER A 28 -3.11 32.73 3.42
N SER A 29 -2.15 33.34 2.73
CA SER A 29 -1.45 32.79 1.57
C SER A 29 0.02 32.53 1.86
N TYR A 30 0.65 31.75 1.00
CA TYR A 30 2.08 31.42 1.08
C TYR A 30 2.77 31.83 -0.20
N ARG A 31 3.93 32.48 -0.07
CA ARG A 31 4.79 32.86 -1.22
C ARG A 31 5.59 31.69 -1.74
N LEU A 32 6.09 30.83 -0.84
CA LEU A 32 7.00 29.75 -1.19
C LEU A 32 6.81 28.57 -0.24
N GLY A 33 6.78 27.35 -0.77
CA GLY A 33 6.87 26.11 -0.03
C GLY A 33 8.28 25.51 -0.12
N ILE A 34 8.88 25.18 1.02
CA ILE A 34 10.19 24.54 1.09
C ILE A 34 10.01 23.09 1.49
N ILE A 35 10.63 22.18 0.73
CA ILE A 35 10.68 20.75 1.01
C ILE A 35 12.14 20.36 1.22
N CYS A 36 12.40 19.69 2.35
CA CYS A 36 13.72 19.16 2.72
C CYS A 36 13.74 17.63 2.57
N ASP A 37 14.94 17.04 2.55
CA ASP A 37 15.16 15.58 2.55
C ASP A 37 15.02 14.94 3.94
N GLY A 38 14.21 15.56 4.80
CA GLY A 38 13.97 15.17 6.19
C GLY A 38 12.96 14.04 6.36
N LYS A 39 12.21 14.12 7.47
CA LYS A 39 11.24 13.10 7.88
C LYS A 39 10.12 12.87 6.84
N ASN A 40 9.59 13.95 6.27
CA ASN A 40 8.51 13.88 5.29
C ASN A 40 8.98 13.29 3.95
N TYR A 41 10.19 13.62 3.53
CA TYR A 41 10.83 13.04 2.35
C TYR A 41 11.03 11.51 2.48
N LYS A 42 11.49 11.04 3.66
CA LYS A 42 11.71 9.62 3.95
C LYS A 42 10.42 8.80 4.06
N ARG A 43 9.29 9.43 4.34
CA ARG A 43 7.97 8.76 4.41
C ARG A 43 7.44 8.34 3.03
N THR A 44 7.87 9.02 1.97
CA THR A 44 7.47 8.69 0.59
C THR A 44 8.30 7.51 0.10
N LYS A 45 7.64 6.42 -0.27
CA LYS A 45 8.30 5.12 -0.50
C LYS A 45 9.07 5.04 -1.82
N THR A 46 8.65 5.77 -2.86
CA THR A 46 9.29 5.69 -4.18
C THR A 46 9.92 7.02 -4.59
N ALA A 47 11.03 6.96 -5.35
CA ALA A 47 11.67 8.14 -5.90
C ALA A 47 10.72 8.90 -6.85
N ARG A 48 9.89 8.19 -7.62
CA ARG A 48 8.90 8.78 -8.51
C ARG A 48 7.85 9.60 -7.76
N ASP A 49 7.36 9.10 -6.62
CA ASP A 49 6.39 9.84 -5.80
C ASP A 49 7.00 11.11 -5.23
N ARG A 50 8.26 11.06 -4.80
CA ARG A 50 8.97 12.20 -4.24
C ARG A 50 9.30 13.27 -5.29
N GLU A 51 9.77 12.84 -6.47
CA GLU A 51 10.34 13.76 -7.46
C GLU A 51 9.29 14.27 -8.46
N ILE A 52 8.32 13.45 -8.80
CA ILE A 52 7.35 13.77 -9.86
C ILE A 52 5.96 14.01 -9.28
N VAL A 53 5.40 13.02 -8.55
CA VAL A 53 4.00 13.08 -8.13
C VAL A 53 3.78 14.18 -7.10
N GLN A 54 4.61 14.24 -6.05
CA GLN A 54 4.52 15.26 -5.00
C GLN A 54 4.67 16.67 -5.58
N ASN A 55 5.67 16.90 -6.43
CA ASN A 55 5.89 18.20 -7.05
C ASN A 55 4.72 18.63 -7.95
N ASN A 56 4.21 17.70 -8.77
CA ASN A 56 3.09 18.00 -9.65
C ASN A 56 1.79 18.29 -8.88
N VAL A 57 1.52 17.53 -7.82
CA VAL A 57 0.34 17.75 -6.97
C VAL A 57 0.44 19.11 -6.27
N LEU A 58 1.59 19.44 -5.68
CA LEU A 58 1.76 20.71 -4.96
C LEU A 58 1.72 21.91 -5.92
N LYS A 59 2.33 21.80 -7.11
CA LYS A 59 2.21 22.84 -8.15
C LYS A 59 0.76 22.99 -8.64
N ALA A 60 0.02 21.90 -8.82
CA ALA A 60 -1.38 21.94 -9.21
C ALA A 60 -2.28 22.56 -8.13
N LEU A 61 -1.86 22.54 -6.87
CA LEU A 61 -2.48 23.23 -5.74
C LEU A 61 -2.04 24.70 -5.62
N GLY A 62 -1.28 25.22 -6.59
CA GLY A 62 -0.84 26.60 -6.61
C GLY A 62 0.43 26.91 -5.79
N TRP A 63 1.14 25.88 -5.32
CA TRP A 63 2.36 26.08 -4.57
C TRP A 63 3.55 26.31 -5.51
N ASP A 64 4.32 27.37 -5.26
CA ASP A 64 5.70 27.42 -5.71
C ASP A 64 6.57 26.65 -4.72
N ILE A 65 7.31 25.63 -5.21
CA ILE A 65 8.06 24.70 -4.38
C ILE A 65 9.55 24.84 -4.63
N CYS A 66 10.29 25.08 -3.56
CA CYS A 66 11.75 25.04 -3.53
C CYS A 66 12.22 23.82 -2.75
N ARG A 67 13.07 22.99 -3.34
CA ARG A 67 13.70 21.87 -2.64
C ARG A 67 15.07 22.26 -2.14
N ILE A 68 15.36 21.91 -0.88
CA ILE A 68 16.65 22.10 -0.24
C ILE A 68 17.14 20.74 0.23
N TRP A 69 18.32 20.37 -0.23
CA TRP A 69 19.00 19.16 0.23
C TRP A 69 19.86 19.49 1.46
N THR A 70 19.89 18.58 2.42
CA THR A 70 20.73 18.75 3.63
C THR A 70 22.20 18.91 3.27
N MET A 71 22.69 18.20 2.26
CA MET A 71 24.08 18.31 1.81
C MET A 71 24.38 19.70 1.23
N ASP A 72 23.50 20.23 0.36
CA ASP A 72 23.66 21.56 -0.22
C ASP A 72 23.65 22.64 0.87
N TRP A 73 22.81 22.47 1.88
CA TRP A 73 22.78 23.37 3.05
C TRP A 73 24.09 23.36 3.86
N TRP A 74 24.72 22.19 3.99
CA TRP A 74 25.99 22.04 4.71
C TRP A 74 27.20 22.53 3.90
N GLU A 75 27.24 22.24 2.62
CA GLU A 75 28.39 22.55 1.78
C GLU A 75 28.38 23.98 1.27
N LYS A 76 27.17 24.51 0.96
CA LYS A 76 27.01 25.80 0.27
C LYS A 76 25.83 26.62 0.83
N PRO A 77 25.79 26.93 2.11
CA PRO A 77 24.66 27.61 2.74
C PRO A 77 24.32 28.96 2.09
N ASP A 78 25.33 29.71 1.69
CA ASP A 78 25.15 31.04 1.09
C ASP A 78 24.47 30.96 -0.28
N GLU A 79 24.78 29.96 -1.12
CA GLU A 79 24.12 29.73 -2.41
C GLU A 79 22.65 29.37 -2.23
N VAL A 80 22.35 28.53 -1.23
CA VAL A 80 20.97 28.14 -0.90
C VAL A 80 20.17 29.35 -0.41
N ILE A 81 20.74 30.18 0.46
CA ILE A 81 20.13 31.41 0.97
C ILE A 81 19.89 32.41 -0.16
N ALA A 82 20.86 32.60 -1.06
CA ALA A 82 20.73 33.49 -2.21
C ALA A 82 19.59 33.02 -3.15
N THR A 83 19.49 31.72 -3.39
CA THR A 83 18.40 31.14 -4.19
C THR A 83 17.03 31.34 -3.57
N LEU A 84 16.91 31.13 -2.25
CA LEU A 84 15.66 31.37 -1.53
C LEU A 84 15.26 32.84 -1.59
N ARG A 85 16.20 33.77 -1.31
CA ARG A 85 15.95 35.21 -1.36
C ARG A 85 15.46 35.64 -2.75
N ARG A 86 16.11 35.18 -3.81
CA ARG A 86 15.71 35.47 -5.19
C ARG A 86 14.29 35.00 -5.46
N ARG A 87 13.91 33.77 -5.09
CA ARG A 87 12.56 33.26 -5.32
C ARG A 87 11.51 34.03 -4.51
N ILE A 88 11.80 34.36 -3.27
CA ILE A 88 10.88 35.15 -2.42
C ILE A 88 10.66 36.55 -3.02
N SER A 89 11.72 37.20 -3.57
CA SER A 89 11.62 38.51 -4.20
C SER A 89 10.85 38.46 -5.51
N GLN A 90 11.03 37.44 -6.36
CA GLN A 90 10.30 37.29 -7.61
C GLN A 90 8.78 37.23 -7.43
N HIS A 91 8.30 36.65 -6.30
CA HIS A 91 6.90 36.67 -5.95
C HIS A 91 6.40 38.01 -5.38
N ALA A 92 7.29 38.91 -4.98
CA ALA A 92 6.91 40.25 -4.57
C ALA A 92 6.65 41.15 -5.81
N ASP A 93 7.45 40.97 -6.86
CA ASP A 93 7.38 41.81 -8.08
C ASP A 93 6.19 41.39 -8.98
N SER A 94 5.85 40.09 -9.05
CA SER A 94 4.72 39.63 -9.84
C SER A 94 3.35 40.04 -9.30
N ASN A 95 3.24 40.41 -8.03
CA ASN A 95 2.02 40.99 -7.47
C ASN A 95 1.87 42.48 -7.75
N GLN A 96 2.97 43.21 -8.03
CA GLN A 96 2.91 44.63 -8.38
C GLN A 96 2.50 44.84 -9.83
N GLU A 97 2.91 43.99 -10.77
CA GLU A 97 2.51 44.06 -12.17
C GLU A 97 1.03 43.76 -12.41
N ASN A 98 0.40 42.95 -11.54
CA ASN A 98 -1.06 42.68 -11.60
C ASN A 98 -1.91 43.79 -10.98
N GLU A 99 -1.34 44.70 -10.15
CA GLU A 99 -2.07 45.83 -9.57
C GLU A 99 -2.06 47.07 -10.49
N GLU A 100 -1.03 47.23 -11.37
CA GLU A 100 -0.99 48.35 -12.31
C GLU A 100 -1.86 48.15 -13.55
N GLU A 101 -2.23 46.91 -13.91
CA GLU A 101 -3.10 46.64 -15.07
C GLU A 101 -4.60 46.73 -14.73
N THR A 102 -4.96 46.74 -13.43
CA THR A 102 -6.36 46.86 -12.96
C THR A 102 -6.79 48.28 -12.63
N VAL A 103 -5.89 49.30 -12.66
CA VAL A 103 -6.23 50.70 -12.30
C VAL A 103 -6.71 51.55 -13.47
N ARG A 104 -6.74 51.02 -14.70
CA ARG A 104 -7.14 51.80 -15.89
C ARG A 104 -8.55 51.61 -16.42
N THR A 105 -9.39 50.86 -15.72
CA THR A 105 -10.83 50.78 -16.09
C THR A 105 -11.67 50.57 -14.83
N GLU A 106 -12.26 51.60 -14.32
CA GLU A 106 -13.59 51.68 -13.68
C GLU A 106 -13.65 52.79 -12.63
N GLU A 107 -13.96 53.97 -13.11
CA GLU A 107 -14.80 54.91 -12.34
C GLU A 107 -16.27 54.54 -12.62
N GLN A 108 -16.95 54.25 -11.51
CA GLN A 108 -18.36 54.40 -11.19
C GLN A 108 -19.11 53.17 -10.71
N LYS A 109 -19.54 53.33 -9.49
CA LYS A 109 -20.77 53.02 -8.77
C LYS A 109 -20.76 52.00 -7.64
N ASP A 110 -20.81 52.60 -6.51
CA ASP A 110 -21.46 52.42 -5.20
C ASP A 110 -22.39 51.20 -5.01
N THR A 111 -22.28 50.62 -3.85
CA THR A 111 -23.15 49.91 -2.91
C THR A 111 -22.80 48.45 -2.59
N ALA A 112 -22.25 48.33 -1.39
CA ALA A 112 -22.37 47.31 -0.33
C ALA A 112 -22.75 45.85 -0.67
N LYS A 113 -21.80 44.95 -0.48
CA LYS A 113 -21.84 43.70 0.33
C LYS A 113 -20.46 43.02 0.28
N PRO A 114 -19.99 42.37 1.37
CA PRO A 114 -18.68 41.73 1.31
C PRO A 114 -18.76 40.47 0.45
N GLU A 115 -18.30 40.58 -0.79
CA GLU A 115 -18.05 39.41 -1.62
C GLU A 115 -16.74 38.75 -1.20
N ILE A 116 -16.84 37.49 -0.84
CA ILE A 116 -15.72 36.59 -0.65
C ILE A 116 -14.91 36.59 -1.95
N LEU A 117 -13.74 37.21 -1.95
CA LEU A 117 -12.77 37.19 -3.03
C LEU A 117 -12.43 35.73 -3.37
N LYS A 118 -13.05 35.24 -4.45
CA LYS A 118 -12.65 34.00 -5.10
C LYS A 118 -11.28 34.25 -5.72
N ALA A 119 -10.20 33.85 -5.03
CA ALA A 119 -8.91 33.70 -5.66
C ALA A 119 -9.11 32.83 -6.91
N ALA A 120 -8.77 33.37 -8.09
CA ALA A 120 -8.84 32.65 -9.35
C ALA A 120 -7.75 31.56 -9.34
N TYR A 121 -8.06 30.41 -8.74
CA TYR A 121 -7.26 29.22 -8.96
C TYR A 121 -7.40 28.84 -10.45
N PRO A 122 -6.30 28.53 -11.15
CA PRO A 122 -6.42 27.96 -12.48
C PRO A 122 -7.32 26.75 -12.38
N ALA A 123 -8.42 26.77 -13.12
CA ALA A 123 -9.46 25.75 -13.04
C ALA A 123 -8.84 24.39 -13.40
N ILE A 124 -8.52 23.63 -12.37
CA ILE A 124 -8.15 22.21 -12.54
C ILE A 124 -9.33 21.57 -13.24
N SER A 125 -9.15 21.06 -14.45
CA SER A 125 -10.26 20.46 -15.19
C SER A 125 -10.87 19.38 -14.32
N LYS A 126 -12.20 19.29 -14.30
CA LYS A 126 -12.94 18.24 -13.54
C LYS A 126 -12.38 16.84 -13.82
N LYS A 127 -11.76 16.65 -14.98
CA LYS A 127 -11.10 15.42 -15.42
C LYS A 127 -9.78 15.14 -14.69
N GLN A 128 -8.99 16.18 -14.38
CA GLN A 128 -7.73 16.06 -13.63
C GLN A 128 -8.01 15.84 -12.13
N LEU A 129 -9.04 16.50 -11.59
CA LEU A 129 -9.46 16.30 -10.20
C LEU A 129 -10.06 14.90 -10.01
N ALA A 130 -10.86 14.41 -10.96
CA ALA A 130 -11.40 13.05 -10.92
C ALA A 130 -10.29 11.99 -11.04
N PHE A 131 -9.25 12.25 -11.86
CA PHE A 131 -8.11 11.34 -11.99
C PHE A 131 -7.25 11.28 -10.72
N SER A 132 -6.96 12.42 -10.10
CA SER A 132 -6.18 12.47 -8.84
C SER A 132 -6.95 11.89 -7.65
N LEU A 133 -8.27 12.15 -7.58
CA LEU A 133 -9.15 11.56 -6.56
C LEU A 133 -9.30 10.04 -6.75
N ALA A 134 -9.45 9.57 -7.99
CA ALA A 134 -9.51 8.15 -8.32
C ALA A 134 -8.18 7.44 -8.01
N ALA A 135 -7.04 8.10 -8.23
CA ALA A 135 -5.72 7.57 -7.87
C ALA A 135 -5.55 7.48 -6.34
N ALA A 136 -5.96 8.50 -5.58
CA ALA A 136 -5.91 8.51 -4.12
C ALA A 136 -6.85 7.46 -3.50
N ILE A 137 -8.07 7.31 -4.04
CA ILE A 137 -9.02 6.27 -3.61
C ILE A 137 -8.50 4.87 -3.96
N LYS A 138 -7.86 4.70 -5.13
CA LYS A 138 -7.18 3.46 -5.51
C LYS A 138 -6.09 3.12 -4.49
N GLU A 139 -5.22 4.06 -4.16
CA GLU A 139 -4.10 3.84 -3.23
C GLU A 139 -4.59 3.43 -1.83
N ASP A 140 -5.64 4.05 -1.30
CA ASP A 140 -6.21 3.69 0.02
C ASP A 140 -6.87 2.30 -0.01
N ARG A 141 -7.57 1.94 -1.10
CA ARG A 141 -8.13 0.59 -1.31
C ARG A 141 -7.05 -0.50 -1.35
N TYR A 142 -5.88 -0.21 -1.92
CA TYR A 142 -4.80 -1.18 -2.05
C TYR A 142 -4.02 -1.33 -0.75
N LYS A 143 -3.84 -0.27 0.04
CA LYS A 143 -3.21 -0.34 1.38
C LYS A 143 -3.99 -1.25 2.34
N LYS A 144 -5.32 -1.25 2.28
CA LYS A 144 -6.19 -2.14 3.08
C LYS A 144 -6.09 -3.62 2.71
N ARG A 145 -5.44 -3.97 1.60
CA ARG A 145 -5.27 -5.37 1.15
C ARG A 145 -4.06 -6.06 1.76
N LYS A 146 -3.07 -5.31 2.21
CA LYS A 146 -1.91 -5.83 2.91
C LYS A 146 -2.25 -5.98 4.39
N VAL A 147 -2.27 -7.22 4.88
CA VAL A 147 -2.59 -7.57 6.27
C VAL A 147 -1.42 -8.33 6.88
N VAL A 148 -1.20 -8.20 8.17
CA VAL A 148 -0.24 -9.05 8.91
C VAL A 148 -0.88 -10.40 9.18
N TYR A 149 -0.14 -11.48 8.90
CA TYR A 149 -0.61 -12.83 9.18
C TYR A 149 -0.68 -13.05 10.70
N GLN A 150 -1.83 -13.50 11.18
CA GLN A 150 -2.01 -13.84 12.58
C GLN A 150 -2.05 -15.37 12.74
N GLU A 151 -1.03 -15.89 13.38
CA GLU A 151 -0.90 -17.32 13.61
C GLU A 151 -1.74 -17.75 14.82
N THR A 152 -2.50 -18.84 14.66
CA THR A 152 -3.24 -19.44 15.75
C THR A 152 -2.31 -20.22 16.66
N ALA A 153 -2.18 -19.78 17.89
CA ALA A 153 -1.49 -20.55 18.92
C ALA A 153 -2.37 -21.70 19.41
N LEU A 154 -1.95 -22.92 19.13
CA LEU A 154 -2.46 -24.12 19.78
C LEU A 154 -1.56 -24.46 20.96
N THR A 155 -2.14 -24.78 22.10
CA THR A 155 -1.37 -25.12 23.30
C THR A 155 -0.68 -26.46 23.08
N ALA A 156 0.65 -26.45 22.97
CA ALA A 156 1.45 -27.65 22.84
C ALA A 156 1.57 -28.38 24.21
N GLY A 157 1.66 -29.71 24.18
CA GLY A 157 1.88 -30.51 25.39
C GLY A 157 0.65 -30.76 26.27
N GLN A 158 -0.53 -30.24 25.87
CA GLN A 158 -1.78 -30.48 26.62
C GLN A 158 -2.40 -31.85 26.30
N TYR A 159 -2.00 -32.46 25.18
CA TYR A 159 -2.55 -33.72 24.69
C TYR A 159 -1.41 -34.69 24.41
N GLN A 160 -1.69 -36.02 24.63
CA GLN A 160 -0.72 -37.06 24.33
C GLN A 160 -0.94 -37.62 22.91
N ALA A 161 0.12 -37.90 22.21
CA ALA A 161 0.08 -38.47 20.85
C ALA A 161 -0.70 -39.80 20.81
N THR A 162 -0.63 -40.60 21.89
CA THR A 162 -1.37 -41.85 22.04
C THR A 162 -2.89 -41.70 22.00
N ASP A 163 -3.38 -40.54 22.42
CA ASP A 163 -4.81 -40.28 22.51
C ASP A 163 -5.41 -39.75 21.19
N PHE A 164 -4.56 -39.44 20.22
CA PHE A 164 -4.95 -38.75 18.97
C PHE A 164 -6.10 -39.46 18.22
N PHE A 165 -6.10 -40.75 18.17
CA PHE A 165 -7.08 -41.57 17.42
C PHE A 165 -8.30 -41.98 18.21
N PHE A 166 -8.36 -41.64 19.48
CA PHE A 166 -9.53 -42.02 20.29
C PHE A 166 -10.75 -41.18 19.96
N GLU A 167 -11.93 -41.76 20.02
CA GLU A 167 -13.20 -41.05 19.78
C GLU A 167 -13.38 -39.83 20.68
N ARG A 168 -12.92 -39.89 21.94
CA ARG A 168 -12.95 -38.77 22.89
C ARG A 168 -12.15 -37.54 22.41
N SER A 169 -11.19 -37.71 21.52
CA SER A 169 -10.34 -36.65 20.98
C SER A 169 -10.95 -35.96 19.76
N ILE A 170 -11.95 -36.58 19.11
CA ILE A 170 -12.59 -36.01 17.91
C ILE A 170 -13.17 -34.59 18.14
N PRO A 171 -13.94 -34.33 19.23
CA PRO A 171 -14.45 -32.98 19.49
C PRO A 171 -13.34 -31.93 19.65
N ILE A 172 -12.21 -32.32 20.26
CA ILE A 172 -11.05 -31.46 20.47
C ILE A 172 -10.40 -31.13 19.15
N LEU A 173 -10.13 -32.14 18.31
CA LEU A 173 -9.55 -31.98 16.98
C LEU A 173 -10.44 -31.10 16.09
N LEU A 174 -11.75 -31.31 16.09
CA LEU A 174 -12.70 -30.49 15.34
C LEU A 174 -12.70 -29.04 15.82
N SER A 175 -12.61 -28.81 17.13
CA SER A 175 -12.51 -27.46 17.72
C SER A 175 -11.20 -26.76 17.30
N GLN A 176 -10.06 -27.48 17.32
CA GLN A 176 -8.77 -26.97 16.88
C GLN A 176 -8.78 -26.60 15.39
N ILE A 177 -9.35 -27.47 14.54
CA ILE A 177 -9.49 -27.20 13.10
C ILE A 177 -10.33 -25.93 12.87
N LYS A 178 -11.49 -25.82 13.54
CA LYS A 178 -12.35 -24.63 13.43
C LYS A 178 -11.62 -23.37 13.85
N ARG A 179 -10.92 -23.38 14.98
CA ARG A 179 -10.16 -22.23 15.48
C ARG A 179 -9.06 -21.78 14.51
N ILE A 180 -8.33 -22.75 13.90
CA ILE A 180 -7.35 -22.42 12.85
C ILE A 180 -8.07 -21.78 11.66
N MET A 181 -9.15 -22.36 11.18
CA MET A 181 -9.90 -21.84 10.04
C MET A 181 -10.47 -20.44 10.27
N GLU A 182 -11.03 -20.16 11.44
CA GLU A 182 -11.58 -18.84 11.78
C GLU A 182 -10.52 -17.73 11.74
N ASN A 183 -9.28 -18.05 12.15
CA ASN A 183 -8.22 -17.05 12.24
C ASN A 183 -7.34 -16.99 10.97
N GLU A 184 -7.10 -18.13 10.31
CA GLU A 184 -6.06 -18.26 9.29
C GLU A 184 -6.58 -18.60 7.89
N ALA A 185 -7.89 -18.80 7.70
CA ALA A 185 -8.39 -19.04 6.34
C ALA A 185 -8.17 -17.80 5.43
N PRO A 186 -7.76 -18.02 4.17
CA PRO A 186 -7.48 -19.29 3.52
C PRO A 186 -6.12 -19.90 3.93
N ILE A 187 -6.07 -21.22 4.07
CA ILE A 187 -4.89 -21.95 4.57
C ILE A 187 -4.74 -23.28 3.84
N SER A 188 -3.50 -23.75 3.64
CA SER A 188 -3.28 -25.09 3.09
C SER A 188 -3.70 -26.18 4.10
N GLN A 189 -4.27 -27.26 3.59
CA GLN A 189 -4.63 -28.40 4.44
C GLN A 189 -3.38 -28.99 5.11
N SER A 190 -2.22 -28.99 4.43
CA SER A 190 -0.96 -29.46 4.99
C SER A 190 -0.54 -28.66 6.21
N LEU A 191 -0.69 -27.34 6.19
CA LEU A 191 -0.32 -26.48 7.32
C LEU A 191 -1.26 -26.68 8.51
N ILE A 192 -2.56 -26.92 8.29
CA ILE A 192 -3.49 -27.30 9.37
C ILE A 192 -3.03 -28.60 10.05
N CYS A 193 -2.70 -29.62 9.23
CA CYS A 193 -2.21 -30.90 9.75
C CYS A 193 -0.89 -30.74 10.53
N GLN A 194 0.04 -29.91 10.04
CA GLN A 194 1.30 -29.62 10.72
C GLN A 194 1.06 -28.98 12.10
N LYS A 195 0.19 -27.97 12.18
CA LYS A 195 -0.12 -27.27 13.43
C LYS A 195 -0.76 -28.19 14.46
N ILE A 196 -1.71 -29.00 14.03
CA ILE A 196 -2.38 -29.96 14.93
C ILE A 196 -1.39 -31.02 15.41
N ASN A 197 -0.60 -31.59 14.50
CA ASN A 197 0.42 -32.58 14.87
C ASN A 197 1.44 -32.01 15.86
N ALA A 198 1.89 -30.77 15.64
CA ALA A 198 2.80 -30.10 16.57
C ALA A 198 2.17 -29.91 17.96
N ALA A 199 0.88 -29.54 18.06
CA ALA A 199 0.18 -29.40 19.31
C ALA A 199 0.04 -30.73 20.07
N TRP A 200 -0.05 -31.84 19.34
CA TRP A 200 -0.20 -33.19 19.89
C TRP A 200 1.15 -33.94 20.05
N GLY A 201 2.29 -33.28 19.77
CA GLY A 201 3.62 -33.88 19.86
C GLY A 201 3.87 -34.99 18.83
N ILE A 202 3.17 -34.97 17.70
CA ILE A 202 3.28 -35.95 16.62
C ILE A 202 4.24 -35.43 15.54
N SER A 203 5.37 -36.08 15.35
CA SER A 203 6.39 -35.65 14.38
C SER A 203 6.18 -36.19 12.94
N ARG A 204 5.39 -37.25 12.76
CA ARG A 204 5.17 -37.88 11.44
C ARG A 204 3.76 -37.60 10.90
N MET A 205 3.65 -36.73 9.90
CA MET A 205 2.38 -36.42 9.24
C MET A 205 1.71 -37.60 8.53
N SER A 206 2.48 -38.57 8.06
CA SER A 206 1.94 -39.75 7.34
C SER A 206 0.98 -40.61 8.19
N GLN A 207 1.07 -40.51 9.50
CA GLN A 207 0.22 -41.29 10.42
C GLN A 207 -1.17 -40.65 10.65
N THR A 208 -1.24 -39.32 10.58
CA THR A 208 -2.45 -38.58 10.95
C THR A 208 -3.21 -37.97 9.77
N GLY A 209 -2.59 -37.93 8.59
CA GLY A 209 -3.11 -37.19 7.43
C GLY A 209 -4.49 -37.63 6.98
N SER A 210 -4.72 -38.95 6.87
CA SER A 210 -6.04 -39.50 6.46
C SER A 210 -7.13 -39.27 7.53
N HIS A 211 -6.75 -39.35 8.81
CA HIS A 211 -7.66 -39.08 9.91
C HIS A 211 -8.10 -37.61 9.95
N LEU A 212 -7.14 -36.69 9.88
CA LEU A 212 -7.42 -35.25 9.82
C LEU A 212 -8.20 -34.88 8.55
N ASP A 213 -7.88 -35.45 7.38
CA ASP A 213 -8.66 -35.20 6.15
C ASP A 213 -10.13 -35.62 6.32
N ALA A 214 -10.39 -36.77 6.95
CA ALA A 214 -11.75 -37.21 7.26
C ALA A 214 -12.49 -36.25 8.20
N LEU A 215 -11.82 -35.71 9.21
CA LEU A 215 -12.39 -34.72 10.13
C LEU A 215 -12.63 -33.36 9.44
N ILE A 216 -11.69 -32.89 8.62
CA ILE A 216 -11.82 -31.65 7.83
C ILE A 216 -13.04 -31.74 6.91
N ARG A 217 -13.25 -32.89 6.23
CA ARG A 217 -14.41 -33.09 5.35
C ARG A 217 -15.76 -33.00 6.08
N ARG A 218 -15.82 -33.34 7.36
CA ARG A 218 -17.05 -33.19 8.16
C ARG A 218 -17.45 -31.74 8.42
N LEU A 219 -16.50 -30.79 8.27
CA LEU A 219 -16.72 -29.36 8.58
C LEU A 219 -17.19 -28.54 7.37
N ASN A 220 -17.35 -29.15 6.19
CA ASN A 220 -17.88 -28.53 4.96
C ASN A 220 -17.22 -27.20 4.56
N PHE A 221 -15.94 -27.03 4.81
CA PHE A 221 -15.18 -25.89 4.31
C PHE A 221 -15.08 -25.93 2.77
N TYR A 222 -15.11 -24.75 2.14
CA TYR A 222 -14.87 -24.68 0.70
C TYR A 222 -13.41 -25.02 0.40
N ARG A 223 -13.16 -25.76 -0.68
CA ARG A 223 -11.84 -26.25 -1.05
C ARG A 223 -11.47 -25.83 -2.47
N SER A 224 -10.32 -25.19 -2.63
CA SER A 224 -9.67 -25.01 -3.94
C SER A 224 -8.44 -25.91 -4.03
N ARG A 225 -8.16 -26.43 -5.24
CA ARG A 225 -7.03 -27.33 -5.48
C ARG A 225 -6.13 -26.80 -6.58
N HIS A 226 -4.84 -26.66 -6.27
CA HIS A 226 -3.84 -26.18 -7.20
C HIS A 226 -2.60 -27.09 -7.17
N ASN A 227 -2.30 -27.73 -8.30
CA ASN A 227 -1.15 -28.64 -8.44
C ASN A 227 -1.06 -29.68 -7.32
N GLY A 228 -2.19 -30.29 -6.96
CA GLY A 228 -2.26 -31.31 -5.92
C GLY A 228 -2.30 -30.80 -4.48
N ILE A 229 -2.18 -29.49 -4.25
CA ILE A 229 -2.28 -28.85 -2.94
C ILE A 229 -3.71 -28.35 -2.72
N ASP A 230 -4.31 -28.78 -1.61
CA ASP A 230 -5.64 -28.33 -1.20
C ASP A 230 -5.52 -27.11 -0.27
N PHE A 231 -6.27 -26.05 -0.60
CA PHE A 231 -6.45 -24.85 0.22
C PHE A 231 -7.88 -24.76 0.69
N LEU A 232 -8.05 -24.50 1.97
CA LEU A 232 -9.35 -24.45 2.64
C LEU A 232 -9.74 -23.00 2.90
N TRP A 233 -11.01 -22.72 2.68
CA TRP A 233 -11.69 -21.44 2.84
C TRP A 233 -12.88 -21.62 3.78
N LEU A 234 -13.27 -20.59 4.49
CA LEU A 234 -14.44 -20.67 5.37
C LEU A 234 -15.69 -21.09 4.56
N ASP A 235 -15.87 -20.45 3.39
CA ASP A 235 -16.96 -20.71 2.47
C ASP A 235 -16.60 -20.29 1.03
N GLU A 236 -17.49 -20.52 0.10
CA GLU A 236 -17.33 -20.13 -1.31
C GLU A 236 -17.37 -18.60 -1.48
N ALA A 237 -18.10 -17.88 -0.64
CA ALA A 237 -18.17 -16.42 -0.69
C ALA A 237 -16.80 -15.81 -0.37
N GLN A 238 -16.12 -16.30 0.67
CA GLN A 238 -14.75 -15.90 0.99
C GLN A 238 -13.81 -16.17 -0.20
N TYR A 239 -13.87 -17.36 -0.80
CA TYR A 239 -13.04 -17.71 -1.97
C TYR A 239 -13.23 -16.74 -3.15
N ARG A 240 -14.48 -16.38 -3.45
CA ARG A 240 -14.82 -15.51 -4.58
C ARG A 240 -14.46 -14.05 -4.33
N THR A 241 -14.61 -13.57 -3.10
CA THR A 241 -14.43 -12.15 -2.73
C THR A 241 -13.06 -11.84 -2.13
N TYR A 242 -12.21 -12.85 -1.92
CA TYR A 242 -10.92 -12.67 -1.26
C TYR A 242 -9.99 -11.73 -2.02
N SER A 243 -9.63 -10.63 -1.38
CA SER A 243 -8.85 -9.55 -1.99
C SER A 243 -7.61 -9.14 -1.20
N GLN A 244 -7.30 -9.85 -0.12
CA GLN A 244 -6.17 -9.56 0.76
C GLN A 244 -4.96 -10.44 0.45
N PHE A 245 -3.79 -10.03 0.94
CA PHE A 245 -2.60 -10.85 1.07
C PHE A 245 -1.93 -10.59 2.41
N ARG A 246 -1.37 -11.62 3.02
CA ARG A 246 -0.88 -11.57 4.39
C ARG A 246 0.64 -11.70 4.40
N THR A 247 1.28 -10.74 5.04
CA THR A 247 2.75 -10.64 5.19
C THR A 247 3.20 -11.02 6.60
N ASP A 248 4.49 -11.01 6.82
CA ASP A 248 5.10 -11.25 8.13
C ASP A 248 4.73 -12.63 8.72
N SER A 249 4.71 -13.66 7.85
CA SER A 249 4.41 -15.03 8.24
C SER A 249 5.61 -15.96 8.04
N ASN A 250 5.71 -16.99 8.89
CA ASN A 250 6.67 -18.08 8.73
C ASN A 250 6.14 -19.22 7.84
N ARG A 251 5.08 -18.97 7.05
CA ARG A 251 4.51 -19.97 6.15
C ARG A 251 5.49 -20.35 5.04
N ALA A 252 5.58 -21.61 4.70
CA ALA A 252 6.28 -22.03 3.50
C ALA A 252 5.58 -21.46 2.25
N ALA A 253 6.34 -21.22 1.18
CA ALA A 253 5.77 -20.69 -0.06
C ALA A 253 4.70 -21.61 -0.67
N THR A 254 4.82 -22.93 -0.44
CA THR A 254 3.83 -23.93 -0.85
C THR A 254 2.50 -23.82 -0.12
N ASP A 255 2.49 -23.20 1.08
CA ASP A 255 1.30 -23.02 1.89
C ASP A 255 0.56 -21.72 1.61
N LEU A 256 1.12 -20.87 0.71
CA LEU A 256 0.46 -19.67 0.25
C LEU A 256 -0.60 -19.99 -0.82
N PRO A 257 -1.88 -19.64 -0.60
CA PRO A 257 -2.90 -19.79 -1.64
C PRO A 257 -2.53 -18.99 -2.90
N PRO A 258 -2.67 -19.54 -4.11
CA PRO A 258 -2.43 -18.82 -5.35
C PRO A 258 -3.26 -17.53 -5.47
N GLU A 259 -4.46 -17.54 -4.92
CA GLU A 259 -5.36 -16.38 -4.85
C GLU A 259 -4.79 -15.24 -4.00
N GLU A 260 -4.14 -15.59 -2.89
CA GLU A 260 -3.43 -14.64 -2.03
C GLU A 260 -2.23 -14.03 -2.75
N ILE A 261 -1.46 -14.85 -3.45
CA ILE A 261 -0.34 -14.39 -4.29
C ILE A 261 -0.85 -13.52 -5.44
N ALA A 262 -1.99 -13.87 -6.09
CA ALA A 262 -2.60 -13.06 -7.14
C ALA A 262 -2.99 -11.65 -6.65
N ASN A 263 -3.43 -11.52 -5.41
CA ASN A 263 -3.70 -10.22 -4.79
C ASN A 263 -2.40 -9.42 -4.58
N ALA A 264 -1.31 -10.08 -4.19
CA ALA A 264 0.02 -9.46 -4.09
C ALA A 264 0.56 -9.03 -5.46
N VAL A 265 0.35 -9.84 -6.52
CA VAL A 265 0.66 -9.48 -7.91
C VAL A 265 -0.06 -8.19 -8.31
N LYS A 266 -1.37 -8.12 -8.06
CA LYS A 266 -2.16 -6.92 -8.34
C LYS A 266 -1.62 -5.70 -7.57
N TYR A 267 -1.22 -5.89 -6.33
CA TYR A 267 -0.62 -4.84 -5.50
C TYR A 267 0.70 -4.34 -6.10
N VAL A 268 1.63 -5.22 -6.46
CA VAL A 268 2.92 -4.85 -7.07
C VAL A 268 2.72 -4.14 -8.41
N LEU A 269 1.83 -4.65 -9.26
CA LEU A 269 1.58 -4.07 -10.57
C LEU A 269 0.83 -2.73 -10.52
N THR A 270 0.15 -2.42 -9.44
CA THR A 270 -0.46 -1.09 -9.25
C THR A 270 0.58 0.02 -9.25
N ASP A 271 1.76 -0.25 -8.67
CA ASP A 271 2.86 0.72 -8.64
C ASP A 271 3.75 0.64 -9.89
N SER A 272 3.98 -0.57 -10.41
CA SER A 272 4.97 -0.81 -11.47
C SER A 272 4.37 -0.87 -12.87
N VAL A 273 3.04 -0.96 -12.99
CA VAL A 273 2.23 -1.09 -14.22
C VAL A 273 2.54 -2.36 -15.00
N SER A 274 3.81 -2.65 -15.28
CA SER A 274 4.27 -3.81 -16.07
C SER A 274 5.66 -4.25 -15.64
N LEU A 275 5.85 -5.55 -15.42
CA LEU A 275 7.13 -6.16 -15.06
C LEU A 275 7.39 -7.44 -15.86
N PRO A 276 8.67 -7.78 -16.13
CA PRO A 276 9.04 -9.12 -16.58
C PRO A 276 8.64 -10.17 -15.53
N LEU A 277 8.26 -11.36 -15.97
CA LEU A 277 7.79 -12.43 -15.09
C LEU A 277 8.78 -12.75 -13.93
N PRO A 278 10.10 -12.86 -14.15
CA PRO A 278 11.05 -13.15 -13.07
C PRO A 278 11.13 -12.02 -12.03
N ASP A 279 11.04 -10.75 -12.47
CA ASP A 279 11.13 -9.60 -11.56
C ASP A 279 9.85 -9.45 -10.74
N LEU A 280 8.69 -9.70 -11.35
CA LEU A 280 7.41 -9.75 -10.65
C LEU A 280 7.38 -10.86 -9.60
N ALA A 281 7.87 -12.06 -9.94
CA ALA A 281 7.97 -13.17 -9.00
C ALA A 281 8.87 -12.82 -7.81
N LYS A 282 10.03 -12.19 -8.04
CA LYS A 282 10.93 -11.71 -6.97
C LYS A 282 10.27 -10.64 -6.11
N ALA A 283 9.58 -9.69 -6.71
CA ALA A 283 8.88 -8.63 -5.99
C ALA A 283 7.78 -9.20 -5.08
N CYS A 284 6.99 -10.14 -5.57
CA CYS A 284 5.98 -10.83 -4.78
C CYS A 284 6.59 -11.67 -3.66
N ALA A 285 7.64 -12.46 -3.95
CA ALA A 285 8.33 -13.27 -2.94
C ALA A 285 8.85 -12.40 -1.78
N LYS A 286 9.42 -11.24 -2.09
CA LYS A 286 9.89 -10.28 -1.08
C LYS A 286 8.76 -9.74 -0.19
N LEU A 287 7.56 -9.53 -0.72
CA LEU A 287 6.39 -9.12 0.06
C LEU A 287 5.98 -10.18 1.09
N PHE A 288 6.13 -11.46 0.75
CA PHE A 288 5.85 -12.57 1.66
C PHE A 288 7.01 -12.93 2.60
N GLY A 289 8.09 -12.16 2.58
CA GLY A 289 9.23 -12.35 3.48
C GLY A 289 10.30 -13.34 2.97
N PHE A 290 10.28 -13.73 1.70
CA PHE A 290 11.30 -14.61 1.11
C PHE A 290 12.45 -13.78 0.52
N PRO A 291 13.62 -13.73 1.18
CA PRO A 291 14.76 -12.90 0.71
C PRO A 291 15.50 -13.52 -0.49
N ARG A 292 15.38 -14.83 -0.68
CA ARG A 292 16.03 -15.60 -1.75
C ARG A 292 15.02 -16.42 -2.52
N MET A 293 15.21 -16.53 -3.83
CA MET A 293 14.39 -17.40 -4.69
C MET A 293 14.95 -18.81 -4.68
N GLY A 294 14.14 -19.77 -4.23
CA GLY A 294 14.38 -21.20 -4.40
C GLY A 294 13.29 -21.78 -5.31
N SER A 295 13.49 -23.00 -5.80
CA SER A 295 12.58 -23.65 -6.75
C SER A 295 11.09 -23.69 -6.29
N ASN A 296 10.88 -24.01 -5.01
CA ASN A 296 9.52 -24.04 -4.42
C ASN A 296 8.88 -22.65 -4.34
N ILE A 297 9.69 -21.62 -4.03
CA ILE A 297 9.23 -20.24 -3.96
C ILE A 297 8.86 -19.76 -5.36
N GLU A 298 9.74 -20.00 -6.33
CA GLU A 298 9.50 -19.63 -7.72
C GLU A 298 8.24 -20.30 -8.28
N ALA A 299 8.10 -21.61 -8.10
CA ALA A 299 6.89 -22.33 -8.51
C ALA A 299 5.62 -21.80 -7.86
N SER A 300 5.67 -21.41 -6.59
CA SER A 300 4.53 -20.82 -5.88
C SER A 300 4.18 -19.44 -6.42
N MET A 301 5.18 -18.57 -6.64
CA MET A 301 4.96 -17.23 -7.23
C MET A 301 4.41 -17.34 -8.66
N GLN A 302 4.92 -18.26 -9.47
CA GLN A 302 4.41 -18.50 -10.82
C GLN A 302 2.94 -18.94 -10.81
N ARG A 303 2.54 -19.84 -9.90
CA ARG A 303 1.12 -20.23 -9.72
C ARG A 303 0.24 -19.03 -9.39
N GLY A 304 0.69 -18.16 -8.49
CA GLY A 304 -0.05 -16.95 -8.13
C GLY A 304 -0.15 -15.94 -9.28
N ILE A 305 0.91 -15.79 -10.10
CA ILE A 305 0.88 -14.95 -11.30
C ILE A 305 -0.12 -15.52 -12.33
N GLN A 306 -0.13 -16.84 -12.53
CA GLN A 306 -1.11 -17.50 -13.41
C GLN A 306 -2.55 -17.28 -12.90
N GLU A 307 -2.77 -17.38 -11.58
CA GLU A 307 -4.08 -17.11 -10.99
C GLU A 307 -4.47 -15.62 -11.15
N ALA A 308 -3.53 -14.67 -11.07
CA ALA A 308 -3.78 -13.25 -11.33
C ALA A 308 -4.23 -13.00 -12.78
N VAL A 309 -3.64 -13.70 -13.75
CA VAL A 309 -4.06 -13.65 -15.16
C VAL A 309 -5.46 -14.25 -15.33
N LYS A 310 -5.72 -15.42 -14.74
CA LYS A 310 -7.03 -16.07 -14.76
C LYS A 310 -8.13 -15.20 -14.15
N ARG A 311 -7.84 -14.50 -13.07
CA ARG A 311 -8.76 -13.54 -12.41
C ARG A 311 -8.85 -12.19 -13.13
N LYS A 312 -8.18 -12.02 -14.26
CA LYS A 312 -8.15 -10.77 -15.03
C LYS A 312 -7.60 -9.58 -14.24
N TYR A 313 -6.68 -9.82 -13.31
CA TYR A 313 -5.94 -8.76 -12.63
C TYR A 313 -4.77 -8.27 -13.47
N ALA A 314 -4.21 -9.15 -14.28
CA ALA A 314 -3.09 -8.90 -15.16
C ALA A 314 -3.24 -9.65 -16.47
N LYS A 315 -2.48 -9.22 -17.49
CA LYS A 315 -2.34 -9.87 -18.78
C LYS A 315 -0.87 -10.05 -19.15
N VAL A 316 -0.60 -10.99 -20.02
CA VAL A 316 0.74 -11.22 -20.58
C VAL A 316 0.85 -10.46 -21.91
N GLU A 317 1.81 -9.54 -22.01
CA GLU A 317 2.08 -8.79 -23.24
C GLU A 317 3.59 -8.73 -23.47
N SER A 318 4.05 -9.19 -24.62
CA SER A 318 5.47 -9.12 -25.02
C SER A 318 6.45 -9.65 -23.96
N GLY A 319 6.11 -10.78 -23.30
CA GLY A 319 6.93 -11.38 -22.24
C GLY A 319 6.90 -10.65 -20.90
N ARG A 320 6.03 -9.68 -20.73
CA ARG A 320 5.80 -8.92 -19.49
C ARG A 320 4.42 -9.17 -18.95
N ILE A 321 4.28 -9.02 -17.65
CA ILE A 321 2.97 -9.07 -16.98
C ILE A 321 2.54 -7.64 -16.71
N THR A 322 1.40 -7.26 -17.28
CA THR A 322 0.84 -5.90 -17.25
C THR A 322 -0.49 -5.89 -16.49
N ILE A 323 -0.73 -4.91 -15.65
CA ILE A 323 -1.99 -4.77 -14.92
C ILE A 323 -3.14 -4.50 -15.89
N ILE A 324 -4.30 -5.10 -15.62
CA ILE A 324 -5.57 -4.73 -16.28
C ILE A 324 -6.23 -3.68 -15.40
N GLY A 325 -6.53 -2.52 -15.98
CA GLY A 325 -7.09 -1.34 -15.31
C GLY A 325 -8.53 -1.51 -14.85
#